data_ccae63c488ba2442959e86f9947f2f07
#
_entry.id   ccae63c488ba2442959e86f9947f2f07
#
_cell.length_a   1.000
_cell.length_b   1.000
_cell.length_c   1.000
_cell.angle_alpha   90.00
_cell.angle_beta   90.00
_cell.angle_gamma   90.00
#
_symmetry.space_group_name_H-M   'P 1'
#
loop_
_entity.id
_entity.type
_entity.pdbx_description
1 polymer ?
#
loop_
_entity_poly.entity_id
_entity_poly.type
_entity_poly.pdbx_seq_one_letter_code
_entity_poly.pdbx_strand_id
1 'polypeptide(L)'
;VGSEMCIRDSNGIDNSVFYIKKEIKERNPYSVSMLYSTDENKGTEYGLEALKKCHDVFPKLKVELFGVYSKPLGLPDWMHYNQNPVDLCSIYNSTAIFFTPSNNEGWGLPATEAMFCGCALICTNIEGYNVFAKDGDTCLTTLCRDSNDMSQKLLDLLRNSDKRIQIACRGHEFIQQFSWERAINDMENIIENRF
;
A
#
# COMPACT_ATOMS: atom_id res chain seq x y z
N VAL A 1 26.82 10.02 -7.28
CA VAL A 1 26.64 10.85 -6.07
C VAL A 1 25.15 10.99 -5.72
N GLY A 2 24.21 10.69 -6.63
CA GLY A 2 22.77 10.83 -6.38
C GLY A 2 22.08 9.63 -5.72
N SER A 3 22.60 8.42 -5.87
CA SER A 3 21.90 7.20 -5.42
C SER A 3 22.08 6.87 -3.92
N GLU A 4 23.20 7.23 -3.33
CA GLU A 4 23.47 6.91 -1.92
C GLU A 4 22.74 7.85 -0.93
N MET A 5 22.41 9.08 -1.34
CA MET A 5 21.63 9.99 -0.48
C MET A 5 20.15 9.58 -0.40
N CYS A 6 19.57 9.07 -1.48
CA CYS A 6 18.19 8.60 -1.47
C CYS A 6 17.97 7.30 -0.65
N ILE A 7 19.02 6.50 -0.43
CA ILE A 7 18.94 5.25 0.33
C ILE A 7 19.02 5.49 1.86
N ARG A 8 19.53 6.65 2.30
CA ARG A 8 19.69 6.97 3.72
C ARG A 8 18.54 7.76 4.33
N ASP A 9 17.79 8.50 3.50
CA ASP A 9 16.69 9.32 3.97
C ASP A 9 15.38 8.53 3.85
N SER A 10 15.09 7.69 4.84
CA SER A 10 13.77 7.08 4.96
C SER A 10 12.75 8.18 5.28
N ASN A 11 11.71 8.29 4.45
CA ASN A 11 10.61 9.22 4.73
C ASN A 11 9.95 8.87 6.06
N GLY A 12 9.66 9.89 6.85
CA GLY A 12 8.84 9.75 8.04
C GLY A 12 7.35 9.71 7.67
N ILE A 13 6.58 8.94 8.42
CA ILE A 13 5.12 8.93 8.38
C ILE A 13 4.59 9.55 9.67
N ASP A 14 3.55 10.36 9.55
CA ASP A 14 2.88 10.97 10.70
C ASP A 14 1.94 9.94 11.36
N ASN A 15 2.41 9.36 12.46
CA ASN A 15 1.65 8.37 13.24
C ASN A 15 0.50 8.97 14.04
N SER A 16 0.40 10.30 14.14
CA SER A 16 -0.78 10.97 14.69
C SER A 16 -1.94 11.03 13.69
N VAL A 17 -1.63 10.95 12.39
CA VAL A 17 -2.59 10.94 11.28
C VAL A 17 -2.93 9.52 10.84
N PHE A 18 -1.90 8.66 10.69
CA PHE A 18 -2.06 7.29 10.21
C PHE A 18 -1.84 6.29 11.35
N TYR A 19 -2.91 5.65 11.79
CA TYR A 19 -2.90 4.67 12.89
C TYR A 19 -4.06 3.68 12.75
N ILE A 20 -4.04 2.61 13.54
CA ILE A 20 -5.13 1.63 13.55
C ILE A 20 -6.33 2.21 14.31
N LYS A 21 -7.43 2.52 13.59
CA LYS A 21 -8.74 2.90 14.16
C LYS A 21 -9.64 1.67 14.32
N LYS A 22 -9.46 0.65 13.48
CA LYS A 22 -10.23 -0.60 13.48
C LYS A 22 -9.30 -1.78 13.51
N GLU A 23 -9.54 -2.70 14.43
CA GLU A 23 -8.75 -3.92 14.59
C GLU A 23 -8.59 -4.68 13.27
N ILE A 24 -7.37 -5.14 12.97
CA ILE A 24 -7.01 -5.84 11.73
C ILE A 24 -7.92 -7.05 11.49
N LYS A 25 -8.23 -7.80 12.55
CA LYS A 25 -9.04 -9.03 12.50
C LYS A 25 -10.53 -8.78 12.22
N GLU A 26 -11.01 -7.58 12.51
CA GLU A 26 -12.43 -7.20 12.37
C GLU A 26 -12.75 -6.61 11.00
N ARG A 27 -11.75 -6.41 10.15
CA ARG A 27 -11.95 -5.85 8.81
C ARG A 27 -12.58 -6.87 7.88
N ASN A 28 -13.36 -6.35 6.92
CA ASN A 28 -13.92 -7.21 5.89
C ASN A 28 -12.78 -7.88 5.09
N PRO A 29 -12.67 -9.22 5.11
CA PRO A 29 -11.58 -9.93 4.43
C PRO A 29 -11.57 -9.72 2.91
N TYR A 30 -12.68 -9.31 2.32
CA TYR A 30 -12.86 -9.07 0.88
C TYR A 30 -12.83 -7.58 0.52
N SER A 31 -12.13 -6.75 1.32
CA SER A 31 -11.97 -5.33 1.05
C SER A 31 -10.54 -4.98 0.66
N VAL A 32 -10.39 -4.27 -0.45
CA VAL A 32 -9.12 -3.84 -1.02
C VAL A 32 -9.18 -2.35 -1.28
N SER A 33 -8.13 -1.60 -0.93
CA SER A 33 -7.94 -0.22 -1.38
C SER A 33 -6.76 -0.10 -2.33
N MET A 34 -6.85 0.82 -3.29
CA MET A 34 -5.81 1.10 -4.27
C MET A 34 -5.83 2.58 -4.67
N LEU A 35 -4.66 3.18 -4.82
CA LEU A 35 -4.53 4.51 -5.43
C LEU A 35 -4.84 4.42 -6.93
N TYR A 36 -5.75 5.26 -7.40
CA TYR A 36 -6.01 5.48 -8.82
C TYR A 36 -5.23 6.69 -9.32
N SER A 37 -4.48 6.51 -10.39
CA SER A 37 -3.74 7.57 -11.05
C SER A 37 -3.71 7.34 -12.55
N THR A 38 -3.63 8.42 -13.32
CA THR A 38 -3.39 8.38 -14.78
C THR A 38 -1.90 8.38 -15.13
N ASP A 39 -1.01 8.49 -14.13
CA ASP A 39 0.43 8.35 -14.31
C ASP A 39 0.77 6.88 -14.56
N GLU A 40 1.42 6.59 -15.68
CA GLU A 40 1.84 5.25 -16.09
C GLU A 40 2.75 4.56 -15.08
N ASN A 41 3.53 5.35 -14.30
CA ASN A 41 4.37 4.82 -13.23
C ASN A 41 3.55 4.18 -12.10
N LYS A 42 2.28 4.52 -11.96
CA LYS A 42 1.39 3.94 -10.94
C LYS A 42 0.77 2.61 -11.34
N GLY A 43 0.91 2.19 -12.60
CA GLY A 43 0.46 0.86 -13.06
C GLY A 43 -1.03 0.58 -12.87
N THR A 44 -1.85 1.63 -12.79
CA THR A 44 -3.28 1.53 -12.47
C THR A 44 -4.02 0.56 -13.38
N GLU A 45 -3.69 0.50 -14.66
CA GLU A 45 -4.32 -0.39 -15.65
C GLU A 45 -4.16 -1.87 -15.26
N TYR A 46 -2.95 -2.27 -14.87
CA TYR A 46 -2.65 -3.65 -14.43
C TYR A 46 -3.35 -3.99 -13.13
N GLY A 47 -3.40 -3.00 -12.22
CA GLY A 47 -4.12 -3.14 -10.96
C GLY A 47 -5.62 -3.34 -11.14
N LEU A 48 -6.26 -2.53 -11.99
CA LEU A 48 -7.69 -2.66 -12.29
C LEU A 48 -8.02 -4.00 -12.97
N GLU A 49 -7.15 -4.46 -13.87
CA GLU A 49 -7.32 -5.76 -14.52
C GLU A 49 -7.19 -6.91 -13.50
N ALA A 50 -6.20 -6.85 -12.60
CA ALA A 50 -6.03 -7.84 -11.54
C ALA A 50 -7.25 -7.90 -10.59
N LEU A 51 -7.78 -6.73 -10.20
CA LEU A 51 -8.98 -6.64 -9.36
C LEU A 51 -10.22 -7.22 -10.05
N LYS A 52 -10.39 -7.01 -11.35
CA LYS A 52 -11.49 -7.62 -12.13
C LYS A 52 -11.38 -9.15 -12.12
N LYS A 53 -10.19 -9.71 -12.37
CA LYS A 53 -9.94 -11.16 -12.28
C LYS A 53 -10.25 -11.71 -10.89
N CYS A 54 -9.94 -10.95 -9.83
CA CYS A 54 -10.27 -11.34 -8.46
C CYS A 54 -11.77 -11.30 -8.19
N HIS A 55 -12.48 -10.31 -8.71
CA HIS A 55 -13.93 -10.19 -8.55
C HIS A 55 -14.69 -11.34 -9.24
N ASP A 56 -14.22 -11.82 -10.39
CA ASP A 56 -14.80 -12.99 -11.08
C ASP A 56 -14.77 -14.25 -10.19
N VAL A 57 -13.74 -14.36 -9.32
CA VAL A 57 -13.62 -15.49 -8.37
C VAL A 57 -14.32 -15.19 -7.04
N PHE A 58 -14.30 -13.95 -6.59
CA PHE A 58 -14.90 -13.45 -5.34
C PHE A 58 -15.87 -12.30 -5.61
N PRO A 59 -17.12 -12.58 -5.98
CA PRO A 59 -18.13 -11.53 -6.23
C PRO A 59 -18.46 -10.64 -5.01
N LYS A 60 -18.00 -11.02 -3.82
CA LYS A 60 -18.09 -10.23 -2.57
C LYS A 60 -16.98 -9.19 -2.44
N LEU A 61 -16.02 -9.17 -3.36
CA LEU A 61 -14.91 -8.21 -3.35
C LEU A 61 -15.44 -6.78 -3.38
N LYS A 62 -14.97 -5.96 -2.46
CA LYS A 62 -15.21 -4.53 -2.39
C LYS A 62 -13.91 -3.79 -2.59
N VAL A 63 -13.90 -2.85 -3.51
CA VAL A 63 -12.70 -2.06 -3.83
C VAL A 63 -12.97 -0.59 -3.57
N GLU A 64 -12.09 0.01 -2.78
CA GLU A 64 -12.05 1.44 -2.51
C GLU A 64 -10.88 2.05 -3.30
N LEU A 65 -11.18 2.67 -4.42
CA LEU A 65 -10.22 3.46 -5.18
C LEU A 65 -10.22 4.89 -4.65
N PHE A 66 -9.06 5.52 -4.62
CA PHE A 66 -8.95 6.93 -4.27
C PHE A 66 -7.87 7.61 -5.12
N GLY A 67 -7.97 8.91 -5.29
CA GLY A 67 -6.99 9.67 -6.07
C GLY A 67 -7.43 11.11 -6.32
N VAL A 68 -6.59 11.86 -7.02
CA VAL A 68 -6.83 13.29 -7.32
C VAL A 68 -7.58 13.49 -8.65
N TYR A 69 -7.51 12.52 -9.53
CA TYR A 69 -8.13 12.61 -10.87
C TYR A 69 -9.64 12.42 -10.81
N SER A 70 -10.32 12.79 -11.90
CA SER A 70 -11.75 12.52 -12.05
C SER A 70 -12.04 11.02 -12.03
N LYS A 71 -13.23 10.65 -11.55
CA LYS A 71 -13.70 9.25 -11.55
C LYS A 71 -13.57 8.66 -12.96
N PRO A 72 -12.91 7.49 -13.11
CA PRO A 72 -12.78 6.85 -14.41
C PRO A 72 -14.15 6.43 -14.95
N LEU A 73 -14.33 6.59 -16.28
CA LEU A 73 -15.53 6.13 -16.96
C LEU A 73 -15.60 4.60 -16.97
N GLY A 74 -16.80 4.06 -16.82
CA GLY A 74 -17.04 2.60 -16.89
C GLY A 74 -16.52 1.82 -15.68
N LEU A 75 -16.28 2.50 -14.55
CA LEU A 75 -15.95 1.81 -13.30
C LEU A 75 -17.14 0.96 -12.84
N PRO A 76 -16.96 -0.35 -12.56
CA PRO A 76 -18.05 -1.21 -12.09
C PRO A 76 -18.60 -0.76 -10.73
N ASP A 77 -19.88 -1.06 -10.44
CA ASP A 77 -20.55 -0.66 -9.19
C ASP A 77 -19.91 -1.21 -7.91
N TRP A 78 -19.18 -2.33 -8.00
CA TRP A 78 -18.47 -2.92 -6.87
C TRP A 78 -17.11 -2.24 -6.57
N MET A 79 -16.67 -1.28 -7.42
CA MET A 79 -15.54 -0.39 -7.18
C MET A 79 -16.06 1.00 -6.83
N HIS A 80 -15.83 1.41 -5.59
CA HIS A 80 -16.11 2.77 -5.16
C HIS A 80 -14.91 3.68 -5.42
N TYR A 81 -15.13 4.92 -5.84
CA TYR A 81 -14.07 5.89 -6.09
C TYR A 81 -14.25 7.14 -5.24
N ASN A 82 -13.23 7.45 -4.47
CA ASN A 82 -13.12 8.64 -3.62
C ASN A 82 -12.15 9.64 -4.26
N GLN A 83 -12.70 10.72 -4.83
CA GLN A 83 -11.89 11.79 -5.40
C GLN A 83 -11.46 12.76 -4.30
N ASN A 84 -10.14 13.05 -4.21
CA ASN A 84 -9.55 13.95 -3.22
C ASN A 84 -10.04 13.68 -1.79
N PRO A 85 -9.91 12.45 -1.27
CA PRO A 85 -10.40 12.13 0.06
C PRO A 85 -9.68 12.96 1.13
N VAL A 86 -10.44 13.51 2.06
CA VAL A 86 -9.92 14.31 3.18
C VAL A 86 -9.33 13.40 4.27
N ASP A 87 -9.89 12.20 4.46
CA ASP A 87 -9.46 11.24 5.48
C ASP A 87 -9.03 9.91 4.84
N LEU A 88 -7.77 9.85 4.40
CA LEU A 88 -7.15 8.62 3.89
C LEU A 88 -7.01 7.55 4.98
N CYS A 89 -6.77 7.96 6.23
CA CYS A 89 -6.67 7.02 7.34
C CYS A 89 -7.95 6.18 7.49
N SER A 90 -9.12 6.78 7.32
CA SER A 90 -10.40 6.05 7.34
C SER A 90 -10.55 5.09 6.17
N ILE A 91 -10.08 5.43 4.97
CA ILE A 91 -10.08 4.53 3.82
C ILE A 91 -9.20 3.31 4.13
N TYR A 92 -7.97 3.51 4.58
CA TYR A 92 -7.08 2.38 4.94
C TYR A 92 -7.66 1.53 6.08
N ASN A 93 -8.29 2.12 7.08
CA ASN A 93 -8.93 1.38 8.17
C ASN A 93 -10.20 0.63 7.76
N SER A 94 -10.86 1.01 6.67
CA SER A 94 -12.04 0.32 6.14
C SER A 94 -11.70 -0.93 5.33
N THR A 95 -10.44 -1.09 4.94
CA THR A 95 -9.98 -2.17 4.05
C THR A 95 -8.96 -3.10 4.73
N ALA A 96 -8.97 -4.37 4.34
CA ALA A 96 -8.07 -5.38 4.87
C ALA A 96 -6.75 -5.45 4.08
N ILE A 97 -6.78 -5.12 2.80
CA ILE A 97 -5.64 -5.19 1.88
C ILE A 97 -5.45 -3.81 1.24
N PHE A 98 -4.23 -3.32 1.22
CA PHE A 98 -3.81 -2.23 0.34
C PHE A 98 -3.01 -2.81 -0.81
N PHE A 99 -3.38 -2.44 -2.03
CA PHE A 99 -2.74 -2.93 -3.24
C PHE A 99 -2.16 -1.76 -4.04
N THR A 100 -0.86 -1.83 -4.38
CA THR A 100 -0.18 -0.83 -5.20
C THR A 100 0.57 -1.50 -6.36
N PRO A 101 0.08 -1.33 -7.60
CA PRO A 101 0.67 -1.93 -8.80
C PRO A 101 1.74 -1.04 -9.45
N SER A 102 2.36 -0.12 -8.72
CA SER A 102 3.29 0.89 -9.26
C SER A 102 4.48 0.26 -9.98
N ASN A 103 4.85 0.81 -11.12
CA ASN A 103 6.02 0.40 -11.88
C ASN A 103 7.30 1.10 -11.41
N ASN A 104 7.16 2.27 -10.79
CA ASN A 104 8.28 3.05 -10.27
C ASN A 104 7.81 3.96 -9.13
N GLU A 105 8.58 4.01 -8.06
CA GLU A 105 8.37 4.86 -6.88
C GLU A 105 9.71 5.27 -6.28
N GLY A 106 9.75 6.46 -5.69
CA GLY A 106 10.87 6.84 -4.83
C GLY A 106 10.79 6.19 -3.44
N TRP A 107 9.59 6.21 -2.83
CA TRP A 107 9.32 5.63 -1.52
C TRP A 107 7.97 4.90 -1.46
N GLY A 108 6.91 5.49 -2.01
CA GLY A 108 5.56 4.94 -1.96
C GLY A 108 4.81 5.27 -0.67
N LEU A 109 4.63 6.56 -0.39
CA LEU A 109 3.88 7.02 0.80
C LEU A 109 2.54 6.32 1.01
N PRO A 110 1.66 6.12 -0.01
CA PRO A 110 0.40 5.41 0.20
C PRO A 110 0.57 3.99 0.73
N ALA A 111 1.64 3.27 0.32
CA ALA A 111 1.91 1.92 0.81
C ALA A 111 2.28 1.93 2.29
N THR A 112 3.18 2.84 2.70
CA THR A 112 3.61 2.96 4.09
C THR A 112 2.51 3.49 4.99
N GLU A 113 1.70 4.46 4.56
CA GLU A 113 0.51 4.95 5.26
C GLU A 113 -0.50 3.82 5.52
N ALA A 114 -0.76 2.98 4.51
CA ALA A 114 -1.64 1.83 4.63
C ALA A 114 -1.10 0.78 5.62
N MET A 115 0.22 0.54 5.65
CA MET A 115 0.87 -0.33 6.63
C MET A 115 0.75 0.24 8.05
N PHE A 116 0.93 1.55 8.25
CA PHE A 116 0.68 2.23 9.54
C PHE A 116 -0.76 2.04 10.00
N CYS A 117 -1.71 2.05 9.08
CA CYS A 117 -3.11 1.77 9.37
C CYS A 117 -3.42 0.27 9.50
N GLY A 118 -2.45 -0.64 9.36
CA GLY A 118 -2.63 -2.09 9.53
C GLY A 118 -3.29 -2.79 8.33
N CYS A 119 -3.13 -2.30 7.10
CA CYS A 119 -3.48 -3.05 5.90
C CYS A 119 -2.42 -4.12 5.59
N ALA A 120 -2.84 -5.28 5.11
CA ALA A 120 -1.94 -6.22 4.45
C ALA A 120 -1.50 -5.62 3.11
N LEU A 121 -0.21 -5.41 2.92
CA LEU A 121 0.32 -4.80 1.71
C LEU A 121 0.54 -5.83 0.60
N ILE A 122 0.08 -5.51 -0.60
CA ILE A 122 0.53 -6.14 -1.85
C ILE A 122 1.12 -5.04 -2.73
N CYS A 123 2.35 -5.19 -3.15
CA CYS A 123 3.05 -4.20 -3.97
C CYS A 123 3.90 -4.88 -5.05
N THR A 124 4.28 -4.13 -6.06
CA THR A 124 5.25 -4.60 -7.06
C THR A 124 6.65 -4.68 -6.46
N ASN A 125 7.48 -5.60 -6.98
CA ASN A 125 8.88 -5.72 -6.59
C ASN A 125 9.71 -4.66 -7.32
N ILE A 126 9.79 -3.46 -6.74
CA ILE A 126 10.54 -2.31 -7.27
C ILE A 126 11.50 -1.77 -6.21
N GLU A 127 12.57 -1.11 -6.66
CA GLU A 127 13.64 -0.62 -5.79
C GLU A 127 13.12 0.32 -4.70
N GLY A 128 12.17 1.22 -5.03
CA GLY A 128 11.60 2.18 -4.08
C GLY A 128 10.86 1.56 -2.89
N TYR A 129 10.54 0.27 -2.95
CA TYR A 129 9.87 -0.46 -1.85
C TYR A 129 10.80 -1.35 -1.02
N ASN A 130 12.04 -1.60 -1.48
CA ASN A 130 12.98 -2.56 -0.85
C ASN A 130 13.25 -2.29 0.63
N VAL A 131 13.12 -1.05 1.08
CA VAL A 131 13.39 -0.64 2.46
C VAL A 131 12.37 -1.23 3.43
N PHE A 132 11.08 -1.34 3.03
CA PHE A 132 10.01 -1.81 3.90
C PHE A 132 9.28 -3.06 3.38
N ALA A 133 9.35 -3.36 2.07
CA ALA A 133 8.65 -4.48 1.45
C ALA A 133 9.51 -5.75 1.47
N LYS A 134 9.25 -6.63 2.43
CA LYS A 134 9.88 -7.95 2.54
C LYS A 134 8.86 -9.01 2.18
N ASP A 135 9.02 -9.63 0.99
CA ASP A 135 8.07 -10.62 0.48
C ASP A 135 7.85 -11.77 1.44
N GLY A 136 6.58 -12.12 1.66
CA GLY A 136 6.16 -13.18 2.58
C GLY A 136 6.23 -12.82 4.07
N ASP A 137 6.78 -11.66 4.45
CA ASP A 137 6.89 -11.20 5.84
C ASP A 137 6.07 -9.91 6.06
N THR A 138 6.50 -8.77 5.51
CA THR A 138 5.80 -7.47 5.68
C THR A 138 4.80 -7.16 4.57
N CYS A 139 4.88 -7.87 3.45
CA CYS A 139 4.00 -7.72 2.28
C CYS A 139 3.99 -9.00 1.43
N LEU A 140 3.19 -9.01 0.36
CA LEU A 140 3.42 -9.86 -0.81
C LEU A 140 3.87 -9.00 -1.98
N THR A 141 4.93 -9.43 -2.67
CA THR A 141 5.43 -8.74 -3.86
C THR A 141 4.93 -9.39 -5.14
N THR A 142 4.75 -8.57 -6.18
CA THR A 142 4.31 -8.98 -7.51
C THR A 142 5.28 -8.50 -8.59
N LEU A 143 5.20 -9.10 -9.76
CA LEU A 143 5.90 -8.61 -10.94
C LEU A 143 5.23 -7.31 -11.45
N CYS A 144 6.07 -6.37 -11.90
CA CYS A 144 5.57 -5.16 -12.57
C CYS A 144 4.85 -5.51 -13.87
N ARG A 145 3.75 -4.81 -14.16
CA ARG A 145 2.98 -4.94 -15.41
C ARG A 145 2.43 -6.36 -15.65
N ASP A 146 2.29 -7.16 -14.61
CA ASP A 146 1.74 -8.51 -14.69
C ASP A 146 0.46 -8.64 -13.86
N SER A 147 -0.69 -8.37 -14.49
CA SER A 147 -2.01 -8.48 -13.87
C SER A 147 -2.35 -9.92 -13.44
N ASN A 148 -1.73 -10.94 -14.02
CA ASN A 148 -1.94 -12.33 -13.62
C ASN A 148 -1.25 -12.63 -12.29
N ASP A 149 0.04 -12.27 -12.17
CA ASP A 149 0.77 -12.43 -10.91
C ASP A 149 0.11 -11.60 -9.79
N MET A 150 -0.25 -10.34 -10.08
CA MET A 150 -0.99 -9.46 -9.17
C MET A 150 -2.29 -10.10 -8.69
N SER A 151 -3.10 -10.66 -9.60
CA SER A 151 -4.35 -11.32 -9.24
C SER A 151 -4.12 -12.57 -8.40
N GLN A 152 -3.08 -13.36 -8.66
CA GLN A 152 -2.75 -14.54 -7.86
C GLN A 152 -2.40 -14.18 -6.41
N LYS A 153 -1.59 -13.14 -6.19
CA LYS A 153 -1.22 -12.66 -4.85
C LYS A 153 -2.44 -12.08 -4.10
N LEU A 154 -3.32 -11.36 -4.80
CA LEU A 154 -4.58 -10.88 -4.23
C LEU A 154 -5.47 -12.06 -3.83
N LEU A 155 -5.66 -13.05 -4.72
CA LEU A 155 -6.46 -14.24 -4.45
C LEU A 155 -5.90 -15.06 -3.27
N ASP A 156 -4.58 -15.12 -3.11
CA ASP A 156 -3.94 -15.79 -1.98
C ASP A 156 -4.37 -15.15 -0.64
N LEU A 157 -4.29 -13.81 -0.51
CA LEU A 157 -4.71 -13.12 0.72
C LEU A 157 -6.24 -13.11 0.91
N LEU A 158 -7.03 -13.12 -0.15
CA LEU A 158 -8.48 -13.20 -0.07
C LEU A 158 -8.95 -14.58 0.42
N ARG A 159 -8.22 -15.66 0.09
CA ARG A 159 -8.52 -17.03 0.51
C ARG A 159 -7.97 -17.36 1.89
N ASN A 160 -6.83 -16.77 2.27
CA ASN A 160 -6.12 -17.12 3.50
C ASN A 160 -6.14 -15.96 4.50
N SER A 161 -7.15 -15.99 5.39
CA SER A 161 -7.31 -14.95 6.42
C SER A 161 -6.13 -14.89 7.39
N ASP A 162 -5.57 -16.04 7.79
CA ASP A 162 -4.47 -16.08 8.76
C ASP A 162 -3.21 -15.46 8.15
N LYS A 163 -2.89 -15.80 6.91
CA LYS A 163 -1.76 -15.20 6.18
C LYS A 163 -1.94 -13.69 6.01
N ARG A 164 -3.14 -13.24 5.62
CA ARG A 164 -3.43 -11.81 5.47
C ARG A 164 -3.24 -11.07 6.78
N ILE A 165 -3.78 -11.58 7.89
CA ILE A 165 -3.65 -10.98 9.22
C ILE A 165 -2.18 -10.99 9.66
N GLN A 166 -1.45 -12.07 9.45
CA GLN A 166 -0.03 -12.16 9.77
C GLN A 166 0.78 -11.08 9.03
N ILE A 167 0.61 -10.97 7.71
CA ILE A 167 1.29 -9.94 6.90
C ILE A 167 0.92 -8.54 7.36
N ALA A 168 -0.35 -8.27 7.66
CA ALA A 168 -0.80 -6.98 8.15
C ALA A 168 -0.17 -6.62 9.50
N CYS A 169 -0.13 -7.55 10.45
CA CYS A 169 0.49 -7.35 11.76
C CYS A 169 2.01 -7.14 11.65
N ARG A 170 2.71 -7.99 10.88
CA ARG A 170 4.15 -7.88 10.67
C ARG A 170 4.53 -6.59 9.95
N GLY A 171 3.76 -6.24 8.89
CA GLY A 171 3.93 -5.00 8.17
C GLY A 171 3.73 -3.78 9.06
N HIS A 172 2.65 -3.76 9.86
CA HIS A 172 2.37 -2.69 10.81
C HIS A 172 3.47 -2.56 11.87
N GLU A 173 3.93 -3.65 12.47
CA GLU A 173 5.01 -3.66 13.45
C GLU A 173 6.31 -3.11 12.83
N PHE A 174 6.67 -3.59 11.66
CA PHE A 174 7.89 -3.18 10.99
C PHE A 174 7.91 -1.71 10.60
N ILE A 175 6.78 -1.18 10.11
CA ILE A 175 6.72 0.19 9.57
C ILE A 175 6.81 1.27 10.67
N GLN A 176 6.55 0.94 11.95
CA GLN A 176 6.63 1.88 13.07
C GLN A 176 8.01 2.54 13.23
N GLN A 177 9.06 1.89 12.73
CA GLN A 177 10.40 2.46 12.76
C GLN A 177 10.60 3.67 11.83
N PHE A 178 9.66 3.95 10.90
CA PHE A 178 9.73 5.03 9.92
C PHE A 178 8.84 6.22 10.34
N SER A 179 9.04 6.72 11.57
CA SER A 179 8.36 7.91 12.06
C SER A 179 9.10 9.21 11.67
N TRP A 180 8.38 10.34 11.65
CA TRP A 180 9.00 11.65 11.48
C TRP A 180 10.04 11.95 12.54
N GLU A 181 9.80 11.57 13.80
CA GLU A 181 10.74 11.76 14.89
C GLU A 181 12.10 11.12 14.60
N ARG A 182 12.07 9.86 14.11
CA ARG A 182 13.30 9.18 13.71
C ARG A 182 13.97 9.85 12.52
N ALA A 183 13.20 10.21 11.48
CA ALA A 183 13.75 10.86 10.28
C ALA A 183 14.45 12.19 10.62
N ILE A 184 13.87 12.96 11.55
CA ILE A 184 14.46 14.21 12.04
C ILE A 184 15.77 13.93 12.82
N ASN A 185 15.75 12.99 13.76
CA ASN A 185 16.94 12.61 14.53
C ASN A 185 18.07 12.10 13.64
N ASP A 186 17.76 11.28 12.64
CA ASP A 186 18.75 10.78 11.68
C ASP A 186 19.36 11.94 10.87
N MET A 187 18.55 12.92 10.46
CA MET A 187 19.03 14.11 9.74
C MET A 187 19.90 15.00 10.63
N GLU A 188 19.49 15.26 11.87
CA GLU A 188 20.27 16.03 12.85
C GLU A 188 21.65 15.37 13.10
N ASN A 189 21.69 14.06 13.30
CA ASN A 189 22.93 13.31 13.45
C ASN A 189 23.85 13.42 12.23
N ILE A 190 23.30 13.44 11.01
CA ILE A 190 24.08 13.61 9.78
C ILE A 190 24.70 15.02 9.73
N ILE A 191 23.94 16.04 10.11
CA ILE A 191 24.40 17.43 10.10
C ILE A 191 25.50 17.62 11.16
N GLU A 192 25.27 17.15 12.39
CA GLU A 192 26.23 17.31 13.49
C GLU A 192 27.54 16.56 13.26
N ASN A 193 27.50 15.39 12.60
CA ASN A 193 28.72 14.61 12.32
C ASN A 193 29.48 15.06 11.05
N ARG A 194 28.96 16.02 10.28
CA ARG A 194 29.62 16.55 9.08
C ARG A 194 30.26 17.93 9.28
N PHE A 195 30.05 18.52 10.40
CA PHE A 195 30.64 19.83 10.82
C PHE A 195 31.32 19.71 12.17
#